data_b09ae5b7ccd098cd1b6e9faeba0e7906
#
_entry.id   b09ae5b7ccd098cd1b6e9faeba0e7906
#
_cell.length_a   1.000
_cell.length_b   1.000
_cell.length_c   1.000
_cell.angle_alpha   90.00
_cell.angle_beta   90.00
_cell.angle_gamma   90.00
#
_symmetry.space_group_name_H-M   'P 1'
#
loop_
_entity.id
_entity.type
_entity.pdbx_description
1 polymer ?
#
loop_
_entity_poly.entity_id
_entity_poly.type
_entity_poly.pdbx_seq_one_letter_code
_entity_poly.pdbx_strand_id
1 'polypeptide(L)'
;SVSSAPYKYLEMEYTIMKCYTTNKDGVFICTEKTLEKDERIEMNLIKAYPEVRYQEVLGMGGALTEAAAYTYSRMSDEKKKELIGLYFGEKGNRYNFCRTHIQSCDFALGNYAYVEDQDDSELKTFSIERDKQYIIPFIHEAQKKEKDLCFLASPWSPPAFMKTNGDMNHGGKLKKEYYGMWAKIVARYVSEYEKEGIKISRLTVQNEPNATQTWDSCLFTGSEEQEYVCNYLRAALDQEGHNDVKINVWDHNKERVLDRALESLSTEEAEKKIDGIAFHWYTGDHFEALAEVRNRFPEKELIFTEGCVEYSRFASDNQVAHAEMYAHDILGNFN
;
A
#
# COMPACT_ATOMS: atom_id res chain seq x y z
N SER A 1 22.01 18.29 43.39
CA SER A 1 20.71 18.98 43.41
C SER A 1 20.18 19.03 41.97
N VAL A 2 19.24 18.12 41.67
CA VAL A 2 18.51 18.10 40.42
C VAL A 2 17.39 19.13 40.54
N SER A 3 17.48 20.19 39.74
CA SER A 3 16.47 21.23 39.66
C SER A 3 15.24 20.64 38.94
N SER A 4 14.16 20.44 39.67
CA SER A 4 12.85 20.15 39.16
C SER A 4 12.27 21.43 38.56
N ALA A 5 12.35 21.58 37.23
CA ALA A 5 11.58 22.60 36.54
C ALA A 5 10.07 22.26 36.65
N PRO A 6 9.21 23.18 37.08
CA PRO A 6 7.78 22.93 37.15
C PRO A 6 7.22 22.78 35.72
N TYR A 7 6.55 21.67 35.47
CA TYR A 7 5.74 21.49 34.27
C TYR A 7 4.74 22.66 34.21
N LYS A 8 4.97 23.59 33.29
CA LYS A 8 3.96 24.58 32.92
C LYS A 8 2.82 23.81 32.24
N TYR A 9 1.73 23.59 32.95
CA TYR A 9 0.47 23.27 32.31
C TYR A 9 0.13 24.44 31.39
N LEU A 10 0.19 24.23 30.08
CA LEU A 10 -0.42 25.13 29.13
C LEU A 10 -1.91 25.19 29.47
N GLU A 11 -2.41 26.37 29.82
CA GLU A 11 -3.85 26.64 29.89
C GLU A 11 -4.38 26.36 28.48
N MET A 12 -5.02 25.21 28.30
CA MET A 12 -5.67 24.86 27.04
C MET A 12 -6.93 25.73 26.94
N GLU A 13 -6.85 26.76 26.11
CA GLU A 13 -8.06 27.39 25.58
C GLU A 13 -8.89 26.31 24.91
N TYR A 14 -10.11 26.11 25.37
CA TYR A 14 -11.15 25.16 24.99
C TYR A 14 -10.86 24.35 23.71
N THR A 15 -10.30 23.17 23.86
CA THR A 15 -10.08 22.25 22.73
C THR A 15 -11.39 21.49 22.48
N ILE A 16 -11.99 21.69 21.32
CA ILE A 16 -13.12 20.88 20.88
C ILE A 16 -12.58 19.56 20.36
N MET A 17 -13.04 18.46 20.94
CA MET A 17 -12.72 17.11 20.48
C MET A 17 -13.90 16.55 19.69
N LYS A 18 -13.61 16.01 18.50
CA LYS A 18 -14.55 15.20 17.73
C LYS A 18 -14.41 13.74 18.12
N CYS A 19 -15.48 13.13 18.55
CA CYS A 19 -15.54 11.72 18.89
C CYS A 19 -16.38 10.98 17.84
N TYR A 20 -15.75 10.06 17.14
CA TYR A 20 -16.39 9.20 16.15
C TYR A 20 -16.62 7.83 16.79
N THR A 21 -17.87 7.40 16.84
CA THR A 21 -18.25 6.14 17.46
C THR A 21 -19.07 5.31 16.48
N THR A 22 -18.68 4.05 16.28
CA THR A 22 -19.49 3.05 15.59
C THR A 22 -19.89 1.99 16.61
N ASN A 23 -21.16 1.71 16.79
CA ASN A 23 -21.63 0.65 17.67
C ASN A 23 -21.86 -0.66 16.88
N LYS A 24 -22.12 -1.75 17.61
CA LYS A 24 -22.39 -3.07 17.03
C LYS A 24 -23.64 -3.14 16.14
N ASP A 25 -24.52 -2.15 16.23
CA ASP A 25 -25.71 -2.04 15.37
C ASP A 25 -25.38 -1.26 14.07
N GLY A 26 -24.12 -0.91 13.83
CA GLY A 26 -23.64 -0.19 12.64
C GLY A 26 -23.98 1.31 12.65
N VAL A 27 -24.44 1.86 13.77
CA VAL A 27 -24.76 3.27 13.88
C VAL A 27 -23.47 4.06 14.06
N PHE A 28 -23.18 4.94 13.09
CA PHE A 28 -22.05 5.88 13.14
C PHE A 28 -22.52 7.20 13.74
N ILE A 29 -21.86 7.62 14.81
CA ILE A 29 -22.15 8.86 15.51
C ILE A 29 -20.88 9.70 15.57
N CYS A 30 -20.97 10.96 15.14
CA CYS A 30 -19.95 11.97 15.39
C CYS A 30 -20.47 12.94 16.42
N THR A 31 -19.79 13.08 17.55
CA THR A 31 -20.11 14.06 18.59
C THR A 31 -18.94 15.00 18.76
N GLU A 32 -19.26 16.30 18.96
CA GLU A 32 -18.28 17.29 19.37
C GLU A 32 -18.40 17.49 20.89
N LYS A 33 -17.29 17.41 21.59
CA LYS A 33 -17.22 17.63 23.04
C LYS A 33 -16.15 18.68 23.34
N THR A 34 -16.49 19.64 24.20
CA THR A 34 -15.49 20.49 24.83
C THR A 34 -14.78 19.67 25.90
N LEU A 35 -13.45 19.68 25.90
CA LEU A 35 -12.69 19.03 26.96
C LEU A 35 -12.81 19.84 28.24
N GLU A 36 -13.23 19.19 29.31
CA GLU A 36 -13.29 19.74 30.66
C GLU A 36 -12.24 19.04 31.53
N LYS A 37 -11.73 19.76 32.53
CA LYS A 37 -10.85 19.16 33.50
C LYS A 37 -11.64 18.13 34.31
N ASP A 38 -11.22 16.88 34.27
CA ASP A 38 -11.80 15.81 35.06
C ASP A 38 -10.89 15.46 36.25
N GLU A 39 -11.41 15.55 37.46
CA GLU A 39 -10.69 15.19 38.69
C GLU A 39 -10.98 13.76 39.16
N ARG A 40 -11.86 13.04 38.45
CA ARG A 40 -12.20 11.66 38.76
C ARG A 40 -11.05 10.72 38.40
N ILE A 41 -10.88 9.70 39.20
CA ILE A 41 -9.95 8.62 38.92
C ILE A 41 -10.72 7.53 38.17
N GLU A 42 -10.43 7.38 36.86
CA GLU A 42 -11.04 6.36 36.03
C GLU A 42 -10.05 5.20 35.83
N MET A 43 -10.58 3.97 35.78
CA MET A 43 -9.74 2.79 35.52
C MET A 43 -9.32 2.71 34.05
N ASN A 44 -10.17 3.18 33.15
CA ASN A 44 -9.92 3.21 31.71
C ASN A 44 -9.58 4.63 31.28
N LEU A 45 -8.31 4.94 31.20
CA LEU A 45 -7.80 6.27 30.89
C LEU A 45 -6.97 6.24 29.61
N ILE A 46 -7.34 7.07 28.64
CA ILE A 46 -6.50 7.36 27.46
C ILE A 46 -5.77 8.67 27.71
N LYS A 47 -4.44 8.64 27.71
CA LYS A 47 -3.59 9.83 27.79
C LYS A 47 -3.11 10.23 26.41
N ALA A 48 -3.37 11.46 26.00
CA ALA A 48 -2.86 12.03 24.76
C ALA A 48 -1.76 13.08 25.10
N TYR A 49 -0.66 12.99 24.39
CA TYR A 49 0.50 13.88 24.53
C TYR A 49 0.77 14.58 23.18
N PRO A 50 0.02 15.63 22.83
CA PRO A 50 0.11 16.28 21.53
C PRO A 50 1.47 16.93 21.23
N GLU A 51 2.27 17.17 22.26
CA GLU A 51 3.64 17.68 22.17
C GLU A 51 4.67 16.59 21.78
N VAL A 52 4.34 15.32 21.97
CA VAL A 52 5.20 14.19 21.60
C VAL A 52 4.88 13.81 20.15
N ARG A 53 5.87 13.91 19.28
CA ARG A 53 5.73 13.60 17.87
C ARG A 53 6.66 12.46 17.49
N TYR A 54 6.13 11.56 16.66
CA TYR A 54 6.86 10.42 16.11
C TYR A 54 6.99 10.59 14.59
N GLN A 55 6.71 9.53 13.83
CA GLN A 55 6.76 9.51 12.37
C GLN A 55 5.69 10.39 11.73
N GLU A 56 5.98 10.85 10.54
CA GLU A 56 4.98 11.49 9.68
C GLU A 56 4.17 10.40 8.95
N VAL A 57 2.84 10.54 8.97
CA VAL A 57 1.92 9.66 8.24
C VAL A 57 1.83 10.14 6.79
N LEU A 58 2.29 9.32 5.83
CA LEU A 58 2.28 9.65 4.41
C LEU A 58 0.86 9.73 3.84
N GLY A 59 -0.03 8.88 4.30
CA GLY A 59 -1.42 8.86 3.87
C GLY A 59 -2.15 7.59 4.29
N MET A 60 -3.43 7.56 4.01
CA MET A 60 -4.34 6.45 4.25
C MET A 60 -5.17 6.19 3.00
N GLY A 61 -5.47 4.93 2.72
CA GLY A 61 -6.26 4.59 1.54
C GLY A 61 -6.59 3.11 1.43
N GLY A 62 -6.91 2.71 0.23
CA GLY A 62 -7.24 1.34 -0.13
C GLY A 62 -6.80 1.01 -1.55
N ALA A 63 -7.03 -0.23 -1.98
CA ALA A 63 -6.66 -0.68 -3.32
C ALA A 63 -7.76 -0.36 -4.35
N LEU A 64 -7.34 0.16 -5.51
CA LEU A 64 -8.18 0.34 -6.69
C LEU A 64 -7.81 -0.76 -7.69
N THR A 65 -8.50 -1.90 -7.60
CA THR A 65 -8.26 -3.10 -8.42
C THR A 65 -9.25 -3.22 -9.57
N GLU A 66 -8.97 -4.08 -10.55
CA GLU A 66 -9.89 -4.34 -11.68
C GLU A 66 -11.25 -4.85 -11.17
N ALA A 67 -11.27 -5.77 -10.20
CA ALA A 67 -12.52 -6.30 -9.64
C ALA A 67 -13.35 -5.24 -8.91
N ALA A 68 -12.69 -4.36 -8.13
CA ALA A 68 -13.35 -3.23 -7.48
C ALA A 68 -13.92 -2.25 -8.52
N ALA A 69 -13.12 -1.89 -9.52
CA ALA A 69 -13.52 -1.00 -10.60
C ALA A 69 -14.66 -1.57 -11.46
N TYR A 70 -14.62 -2.88 -11.76
CA TYR A 70 -15.71 -3.58 -12.44
C TYR A 70 -17.00 -3.54 -11.62
N THR A 71 -16.92 -3.83 -10.32
CA THR A 71 -18.07 -3.76 -9.41
C THR A 71 -18.64 -2.35 -9.36
N TYR A 72 -17.77 -1.35 -9.21
CA TYR A 72 -18.14 0.06 -9.26
C TYR A 72 -18.85 0.42 -10.57
N SER A 73 -18.36 -0.04 -11.73
CA SER A 73 -18.93 0.26 -13.04
C SER A 73 -20.40 -0.17 -13.15
N ARG A 74 -20.79 -1.23 -12.43
CA ARG A 74 -22.13 -1.81 -12.43
C ARG A 74 -23.11 -1.18 -11.42
N MET A 75 -22.63 -0.28 -10.55
CA MET A 75 -23.48 0.42 -9.60
C MET A 75 -24.34 1.47 -10.30
N SER A 76 -25.47 1.84 -9.67
CA SER A 76 -26.21 3.04 -10.10
C SER A 76 -25.38 4.31 -9.88
N ASP A 77 -25.68 5.36 -10.63
CA ASP A 77 -24.95 6.64 -10.49
C ASP A 77 -25.04 7.22 -9.09
N GLU A 78 -26.18 7.02 -8.42
CA GLU A 78 -26.36 7.40 -7.02
C GLU A 78 -25.36 6.65 -6.10
N LYS A 79 -25.25 5.33 -6.23
CA LYS A 79 -24.32 4.51 -5.45
C LYS A 79 -22.86 4.80 -5.76
N LYS A 80 -22.54 5.06 -7.02
CA LYS A 80 -21.20 5.51 -7.41
C LYS A 80 -20.80 6.79 -6.71
N LYS A 81 -21.71 7.80 -6.71
CA LYS A 81 -21.49 9.08 -6.06
C LYS A 81 -21.36 8.94 -4.55
N GLU A 82 -22.21 8.10 -3.93
CA GLU A 82 -22.14 7.80 -2.50
C GLU A 82 -20.78 7.17 -2.15
N LEU A 83 -20.37 6.13 -2.85
CA LEU A 83 -19.11 5.40 -2.61
C LEU A 83 -17.89 6.33 -2.72
N ILE A 84 -17.78 7.09 -3.82
CA ILE A 84 -16.68 8.04 -4.01
C ILE A 84 -16.69 9.13 -2.92
N GLY A 85 -17.88 9.57 -2.51
CA GLY A 85 -18.02 10.53 -1.41
C GLY A 85 -17.58 9.99 -0.05
N LEU A 86 -17.86 8.71 0.23
CA LEU A 86 -17.47 8.06 1.49
C LEU A 86 -15.97 7.81 1.58
N TYR A 87 -15.32 7.40 0.49
CA TYR A 87 -13.88 7.10 0.51
C TYR A 87 -13.01 8.34 0.34
N PHE A 88 -13.32 9.22 -0.61
CA PHE A 88 -12.44 10.31 -1.03
C PHE A 88 -12.94 11.71 -0.66
N GLY A 89 -14.22 11.85 -0.26
CA GLY A 89 -14.82 13.15 0.06
C GLY A 89 -14.40 13.71 1.41
N GLU A 90 -14.50 15.03 1.57
CA GLU A 90 -14.15 15.75 2.81
C GLU A 90 -14.90 15.27 4.07
N LYS A 91 -16.13 14.77 3.90
CA LYS A 91 -16.96 14.22 4.97
C LYS A 91 -16.83 12.70 5.13
N GLY A 92 -16.04 12.07 4.28
CA GLY A 92 -15.73 10.64 4.30
C GLY A 92 -14.36 10.34 4.90
N ASN A 93 -13.75 9.26 4.43
CA ASN A 93 -12.45 8.81 4.91
C ASN A 93 -11.28 9.67 4.41
N ARG A 94 -11.48 10.47 3.36
CA ARG A 94 -10.46 11.33 2.75
C ARG A 94 -9.22 10.55 2.33
N TYR A 95 -9.42 9.40 1.69
CA TYR A 95 -8.32 8.60 1.17
C TYR A 95 -7.46 9.43 0.21
N ASN A 96 -6.15 9.43 0.45
CA ASN A 96 -5.17 10.20 -0.30
C ASN A 96 -3.95 9.37 -0.72
N PHE A 97 -3.87 8.10 -0.29
CA PHE A 97 -2.81 7.18 -0.65
C PHE A 97 -3.39 5.81 -1.01
N CYS A 98 -3.37 5.45 -2.28
CA CYS A 98 -4.00 4.25 -2.80
C CYS A 98 -2.99 3.28 -3.42
N ARG A 99 -3.38 2.01 -3.53
CA ARG A 99 -2.64 0.98 -4.23
C ARG A 99 -3.37 0.56 -5.50
N THR A 100 -2.61 0.22 -6.55
CA THR A 100 -3.12 -0.45 -7.74
C THR A 100 -2.15 -1.53 -8.21
N HIS A 101 -2.55 -2.36 -9.16
CA HIS A 101 -1.73 -3.47 -9.62
C HIS A 101 -1.14 -3.20 -11.01
N ILE A 102 0.03 -3.81 -11.27
CA ILE A 102 0.69 -3.83 -12.58
C ILE A 102 0.38 -5.19 -13.22
N GLN A 103 -0.33 -5.19 -14.34
CA GLN A 103 -0.91 -6.39 -14.97
C GLN A 103 -1.97 -7.04 -14.05
N SER A 104 -2.32 -8.29 -14.27
CA SER A 104 -3.31 -8.97 -13.43
C SER A 104 -2.82 -9.22 -11.99
N CYS A 105 -3.79 -9.42 -11.11
CA CYS A 105 -3.64 -9.82 -9.72
C CYS A 105 -4.80 -10.73 -9.32
N ASP A 106 -4.82 -11.21 -8.08
CA ASP A 106 -5.93 -12.00 -7.52
C ASP A 106 -7.29 -11.27 -7.48
N PHE A 107 -7.27 -9.93 -7.52
CA PHE A 107 -8.46 -9.07 -7.67
C PHE A 107 -8.62 -8.54 -9.11
N ALA A 108 -8.19 -9.30 -10.10
CA ALA A 108 -8.49 -9.08 -11.52
C ALA A 108 -9.59 -10.01 -12.02
N LEU A 109 -10.17 -9.72 -13.17
CA LEU A 109 -11.20 -10.56 -13.81
C LEU A 109 -10.61 -11.79 -14.51
N GLY A 110 -9.30 -11.94 -14.49
CA GLY A 110 -8.52 -13.03 -15.06
C GLY A 110 -7.11 -12.57 -15.38
N ASN A 111 -6.22 -13.53 -15.64
CA ASN A 111 -4.82 -13.23 -15.97
C ASN A 111 -4.70 -12.39 -17.24
N TYR A 112 -3.81 -11.42 -17.22
CA TYR A 112 -3.38 -10.66 -18.39
C TYR A 112 -2.00 -10.04 -18.17
N ALA A 113 -1.29 -9.81 -19.26
CA ALA A 113 -0.01 -9.12 -19.28
C ALA A 113 -0.04 -7.97 -20.31
N TYR A 114 0.80 -6.95 -20.11
CA TYR A 114 0.90 -5.83 -21.05
C TYR A 114 1.70 -6.19 -22.31
N VAL A 115 2.53 -7.22 -22.23
CA VAL A 115 3.30 -7.81 -23.33
C VAL A 115 3.20 -9.32 -23.23
N GLU A 116 2.76 -9.99 -24.29
CA GLU A 116 2.64 -11.45 -24.35
C GLU A 116 3.67 -12.09 -25.32
N ASP A 117 4.28 -11.29 -26.19
CA ASP A 117 5.26 -11.71 -27.17
C ASP A 117 6.67 -11.68 -26.54
N GLN A 118 7.28 -12.86 -26.38
CA GLN A 118 8.64 -12.99 -25.84
C GLN A 118 9.74 -12.33 -26.70
N ASP A 119 9.47 -12.14 -28.00
CA ASP A 119 10.42 -11.57 -28.95
C ASP A 119 10.29 -10.02 -29.05
N ASP A 120 9.30 -9.43 -28.35
CA ASP A 120 9.07 -7.98 -28.34
C ASP A 120 9.94 -7.25 -27.30
N SER A 121 11.25 -7.33 -27.49
CA SER A 121 12.23 -6.65 -26.59
C SER A 121 12.11 -5.10 -26.61
N GLU A 122 11.50 -4.55 -27.65
CA GLU A 122 11.27 -3.11 -27.83
C GLU A 122 9.90 -2.64 -27.31
N LEU A 123 9.11 -3.54 -26.73
CA LEU A 123 7.78 -3.29 -26.16
C LEU A 123 6.79 -2.64 -27.16
N LYS A 124 6.84 -3.02 -28.43
CA LYS A 124 5.96 -2.49 -29.49
C LYS A 124 4.51 -2.91 -29.31
N THR A 125 4.30 -4.07 -28.68
CA THR A 125 2.97 -4.64 -28.40
C THR A 125 2.44 -4.23 -27.03
N PHE A 126 3.22 -3.47 -26.25
CA PHE A 126 2.82 -3.03 -24.90
C PHE A 126 1.49 -2.28 -24.94
N SER A 127 0.55 -2.68 -24.10
CA SER A 127 -0.77 -2.06 -24.06
C SER A 127 -1.40 -2.09 -22.67
N ILE A 128 -1.91 -0.94 -22.22
CA ILE A 128 -2.76 -0.79 -21.02
C ILE A 128 -4.26 -0.67 -21.38
N GLU A 129 -4.65 -1.05 -22.58
CA GLU A 129 -6.05 -0.90 -23.02
C GLU A 129 -7.05 -1.66 -22.13
N ARG A 130 -6.62 -2.73 -21.46
CA ARG A 130 -7.46 -3.42 -20.49
C ARG A 130 -7.73 -2.57 -19.26
N ASP A 131 -6.72 -1.88 -18.74
CA ASP A 131 -6.86 -1.02 -17.57
C ASP A 131 -7.79 0.17 -17.85
N LYS A 132 -7.82 0.65 -19.08
CA LYS A 132 -8.72 1.71 -19.56
C LYS A 132 -10.20 1.32 -19.54
N GLN A 133 -10.51 0.03 -19.44
CA GLN A 133 -11.91 -0.40 -19.38
C GLN A 133 -12.56 -0.10 -18.02
N TYR A 134 -11.81 -0.30 -16.92
CA TYR A 134 -12.37 -0.18 -15.56
C TYR A 134 -11.47 0.59 -14.61
N ILE A 135 -10.18 0.24 -14.50
CA ILE A 135 -9.28 0.76 -13.45
C ILE A 135 -9.07 2.26 -13.62
N ILE A 136 -8.64 2.70 -14.80
CA ILE A 136 -8.34 4.10 -15.08
C ILE A 136 -9.58 5.00 -14.91
N PRO A 137 -10.76 4.66 -15.45
CA PRO A 137 -11.98 5.39 -15.17
C PRO A 137 -12.34 5.49 -13.68
N PHE A 138 -12.13 4.42 -12.90
CA PHE A 138 -12.38 4.43 -11.47
C PHE A 138 -11.41 5.34 -10.72
N ILE A 139 -10.13 5.32 -11.08
CA ILE A 139 -9.12 6.24 -10.54
C ILE A 139 -9.52 7.70 -10.84
N HIS A 140 -9.94 8.01 -12.05
CA HIS A 140 -10.37 9.35 -12.40
C HIS A 140 -11.58 9.83 -11.59
N GLU A 141 -12.51 8.94 -11.23
CA GLU A 141 -13.62 9.31 -10.33
C GLU A 141 -13.11 9.65 -8.91
N ALA A 142 -12.12 8.91 -8.40
CA ALA A 142 -11.48 9.23 -7.13
C ALA A 142 -10.74 10.58 -7.18
N GLN A 143 -9.97 10.84 -8.25
CA GLN A 143 -9.23 12.08 -8.46
C GLN A 143 -10.13 13.33 -8.56
N LYS A 144 -11.41 13.20 -8.92
CA LYS A 144 -12.36 14.31 -8.87
C LYS A 144 -12.60 14.83 -7.46
N LYS A 145 -12.35 14.01 -6.43
CA LYS A 145 -12.49 14.36 -5.00
C LYS A 145 -11.17 14.65 -4.34
N GLU A 146 -10.15 13.83 -4.61
CA GLU A 146 -8.80 14.00 -4.08
C GLU A 146 -7.83 14.16 -5.26
N LYS A 147 -7.45 15.41 -5.54
CA LYS A 147 -6.62 15.77 -6.71
C LYS A 147 -5.17 15.32 -6.56
N ASP A 148 -4.69 15.28 -5.32
CA ASP A 148 -3.31 14.93 -4.98
C ASP A 148 -3.21 13.45 -4.56
N LEU A 149 -4.12 12.62 -5.08
CA LEU A 149 -4.14 11.19 -4.79
C LEU A 149 -2.82 10.53 -5.17
N CYS A 150 -2.16 9.96 -4.17
CA CYS A 150 -0.89 9.27 -4.33
C CYS A 150 -1.13 7.80 -4.65
N PHE A 151 -0.37 7.24 -5.60
CA PHE A 151 -0.46 5.84 -5.96
C PHE A 151 0.85 5.10 -5.72
N LEU A 152 0.72 3.91 -5.10
CA LEU A 152 1.70 2.85 -5.11
C LEU A 152 1.19 1.73 -6.03
N ALA A 153 2.04 1.24 -6.93
CA ALA A 153 1.70 0.14 -7.82
C ALA A 153 2.59 -1.09 -7.56
N SER A 154 1.96 -2.26 -7.56
CA SER A 154 2.62 -3.54 -7.29
C SER A 154 2.35 -4.56 -8.39
N PRO A 155 3.36 -5.30 -8.89
CA PRO A 155 3.15 -6.45 -9.76
C PRO A 155 2.93 -7.72 -8.94
N TRP A 156 2.00 -8.59 -9.38
CA TRP A 156 1.81 -9.93 -8.82
C TRP A 156 2.61 -10.99 -9.59
N SER A 157 2.76 -10.82 -10.90
CA SER A 157 3.55 -11.72 -11.73
C SER A 157 4.08 -11.01 -12.98
N PRO A 158 5.31 -11.29 -13.40
CA PRO A 158 5.73 -11.04 -14.77
C PRO A 158 4.92 -11.89 -15.77
N PRO A 159 4.95 -11.56 -17.08
CA PRO A 159 4.37 -12.41 -18.13
C PRO A 159 4.86 -13.86 -18.04
N ALA A 160 4.00 -14.81 -18.40
CA ALA A 160 4.27 -16.26 -18.27
C ALA A 160 5.59 -16.71 -18.91
N PHE A 161 5.93 -16.19 -20.10
CA PHE A 161 7.16 -16.56 -20.81
C PHE A 161 8.45 -16.15 -20.07
N MET A 162 8.37 -15.11 -19.23
CA MET A 162 9.51 -14.65 -18.43
C MET A 162 9.77 -15.52 -17.20
N LYS A 163 8.86 -16.40 -16.84
CA LYS A 163 8.90 -17.16 -15.58
C LYS A 163 9.44 -18.59 -15.79
N THR A 164 10.09 -19.09 -14.76
CA THR A 164 10.70 -20.44 -14.77
C THR A 164 9.67 -21.57 -14.89
N ASN A 165 8.43 -21.35 -14.41
CA ASN A 165 7.33 -22.29 -14.53
C ASN A 165 6.45 -22.08 -15.79
N GLY A 166 6.67 -21.01 -16.57
CA GLY A 166 5.88 -20.71 -17.76
C GLY A 166 4.42 -20.33 -17.49
N ASP A 167 4.10 -19.92 -16.27
CA ASP A 167 2.74 -19.59 -15.81
C ASP A 167 2.78 -18.31 -14.97
N MET A 168 1.80 -17.43 -15.09
CA MET A 168 1.66 -16.26 -14.22
C MET A 168 1.29 -16.66 -12.79
N ASN A 169 0.57 -17.75 -12.62
CA ASN A 169 0.18 -18.34 -11.34
C ASN A 169 1.26 -19.30 -10.79
N HIS A 170 1.02 -19.84 -9.61
CA HIS A 170 1.78 -20.94 -9.01
C HIS A 170 3.26 -20.63 -8.74
N GLY A 171 3.59 -19.39 -8.38
CA GLY A 171 4.95 -18.99 -8.04
C GLY A 171 5.89 -19.01 -9.24
N GLY A 172 6.96 -19.78 -9.18
CA GLY A 172 8.06 -19.70 -10.12
C GLY A 172 8.91 -18.45 -9.89
N LYS A 173 9.95 -18.25 -10.67
CA LYS A 173 10.85 -17.10 -10.56
C LYS A 173 10.94 -16.37 -11.89
N LEU A 174 11.18 -15.08 -11.86
CA LEU A 174 11.60 -14.32 -13.03
C LEU A 174 12.96 -14.86 -13.50
N LYS A 175 13.07 -15.23 -14.77
CA LYS A 175 14.34 -15.66 -15.36
C LYS A 175 15.27 -14.47 -15.53
N LYS A 176 16.56 -14.65 -15.23
CA LYS A 176 17.53 -13.55 -15.24
C LYS A 176 17.69 -12.85 -16.59
N GLU A 177 17.55 -13.58 -17.67
CA GLU A 177 17.59 -13.01 -19.03
C GLU A 177 16.48 -12.00 -19.30
N TYR A 178 15.38 -12.02 -18.51
CA TYR A 178 14.26 -11.10 -18.64
C TYR A 178 14.25 -9.95 -17.61
N TYR A 179 15.22 -9.87 -16.70
CA TYR A 179 15.27 -8.80 -15.69
C TYR A 179 15.20 -7.40 -16.35
N GLY A 180 16.00 -7.19 -17.41
CA GLY A 180 16.00 -5.91 -18.15
C GLY A 180 14.68 -5.63 -18.88
N MET A 181 14.07 -6.64 -19.50
CA MET A 181 12.79 -6.47 -20.19
C MET A 181 11.65 -6.20 -19.19
N TRP A 182 11.64 -6.92 -18.07
CA TRP A 182 10.65 -6.70 -17.01
C TRP A 182 10.75 -5.29 -16.42
N ALA A 183 11.96 -4.82 -16.16
CA ALA A 183 12.21 -3.45 -15.69
C ALA A 183 11.68 -2.39 -16.67
N LYS A 184 11.88 -2.60 -17.99
CA LYS A 184 11.33 -1.72 -19.03
C LYS A 184 9.80 -1.75 -19.05
N ILE A 185 9.16 -2.93 -18.87
CA ILE A 185 7.69 -3.04 -18.80
C ILE A 185 7.15 -2.24 -17.62
N VAL A 186 7.77 -2.36 -16.44
CA VAL A 186 7.36 -1.60 -15.24
C VAL A 186 7.55 -0.10 -15.44
N ALA A 187 8.69 0.33 -15.99
CA ALA A 187 8.91 1.75 -16.29
C ALA A 187 7.93 2.30 -17.33
N ARG A 188 7.63 1.50 -18.38
CA ARG A 188 6.65 1.85 -19.40
C ARG A 188 5.23 1.98 -18.83
N TYR A 189 4.85 1.10 -17.90
CA TYR A 189 3.58 1.21 -17.19
C TYR A 189 3.45 2.57 -16.49
N VAL A 190 4.49 3.01 -15.77
CA VAL A 190 4.49 4.32 -15.10
C VAL A 190 4.27 5.44 -16.12
N SER A 191 5.01 5.42 -17.25
CA SER A 191 4.87 6.40 -18.33
C SER A 191 3.47 6.42 -18.95
N GLU A 192 2.85 5.26 -19.17
CA GLU A 192 1.51 5.20 -19.74
C GLU A 192 0.43 5.69 -18.75
N TYR A 193 0.55 5.39 -17.46
CA TYR A 193 -0.34 5.92 -16.44
C TYR A 193 -0.20 7.45 -16.29
N GLU A 194 1.01 7.98 -16.39
CA GLU A 194 1.23 9.42 -16.37
C GLU A 194 0.55 10.12 -17.57
N LYS A 195 0.57 9.51 -18.76
CA LYS A 195 -0.18 10.01 -19.94
C LYS A 195 -1.68 10.04 -19.71
N GLU A 196 -2.21 9.13 -18.93
CA GLU A 196 -3.61 9.13 -18.49
C GLU A 196 -3.87 10.11 -17.31
N GLY A 197 -2.89 10.91 -16.89
CA GLY A 197 -3.02 11.86 -15.79
C GLY A 197 -2.98 11.21 -14.40
N ILE A 198 -2.40 10.01 -14.30
CA ILE A 198 -2.28 9.26 -13.04
C ILE A 198 -0.79 9.14 -12.67
N LYS A 199 -0.38 9.84 -11.62
CA LYS A 199 1.00 9.79 -11.16
C LYS A 199 1.22 8.58 -10.23
N ILE A 200 2.04 7.63 -10.68
CA ILE A 200 2.55 6.56 -9.83
C ILE A 200 3.79 7.09 -9.10
N SER A 201 3.70 7.25 -7.80
CA SER A 201 4.77 7.83 -6.99
C SER A 201 5.64 6.78 -6.30
N ARG A 202 5.14 5.54 -6.21
CA ARG A 202 5.82 4.42 -5.57
C ARG A 202 5.54 3.12 -6.31
N LEU A 203 6.53 2.22 -6.23
CA LEU A 203 6.42 0.85 -6.73
C LEU A 203 6.84 -0.12 -5.63
N THR A 204 6.28 -1.33 -5.63
CA THR A 204 6.95 -2.48 -5.00
C THR A 204 7.58 -3.35 -6.08
N VAL A 205 8.65 -4.06 -5.72
CA VAL A 205 9.34 -4.96 -6.66
C VAL A 205 8.44 -6.11 -7.06
N GLN A 206 7.74 -6.69 -6.06
CA GLN A 206 6.88 -7.86 -6.24
C GLN A 206 5.91 -7.97 -5.07
N ASN A 207 4.62 -8.18 -5.36
CA ASN A 207 3.66 -8.58 -4.33
C ASN A 207 3.97 -9.98 -3.82
N GLU A 208 4.04 -10.14 -2.50
CA GLU A 208 4.23 -11.41 -1.80
C GLU A 208 5.35 -12.31 -2.38
N PRO A 209 6.60 -11.83 -2.42
CA PRO A 209 7.69 -12.53 -3.11
C PRO A 209 8.11 -13.86 -2.47
N ASN A 210 7.48 -14.26 -1.37
CA ASN A 210 7.73 -15.54 -0.69
C ASN A 210 6.52 -16.49 -0.75
N ALA A 211 5.49 -16.14 -1.54
CA ALA A 211 4.27 -16.93 -1.65
C ALA A 211 4.13 -17.59 -3.03
N THR A 212 3.63 -18.82 -3.03
CA THR A 212 3.23 -19.57 -4.22
C THR A 212 1.71 -19.72 -4.17
N GLN A 213 1.01 -18.97 -5.02
CA GLN A 213 -0.45 -18.88 -5.00
C GLN A 213 -1.08 -19.54 -6.23
N THR A 214 -2.35 -19.89 -6.14
CA THR A 214 -3.14 -20.39 -7.28
C THR A 214 -3.55 -19.29 -8.26
N TRP A 215 -3.23 -18.06 -7.95
CA TRP A 215 -3.34 -16.86 -8.77
C TRP A 215 -1.95 -16.29 -9.10
N ASP A 216 -1.89 -15.13 -9.73
CA ASP A 216 -0.66 -14.43 -10.07
C ASP A 216 0.30 -14.37 -8.87
N SER A 217 1.50 -14.90 -9.04
CA SER A 217 2.53 -14.91 -7.99
C SER A 217 3.91 -15.18 -8.58
N CYS A 218 4.95 -14.63 -7.98
CA CYS A 218 6.32 -14.81 -8.41
C CYS A 218 7.27 -14.73 -7.22
N LEU A 219 8.22 -15.64 -7.14
CA LEU A 219 9.16 -15.73 -6.04
C LEU A 219 10.40 -14.86 -6.27
N PHE A 220 10.76 -14.09 -5.25
CA PHE A 220 12.04 -13.38 -5.15
C PHE A 220 12.63 -13.56 -3.76
N THR A 221 13.94 -13.75 -3.66
CA THR A 221 14.68 -13.53 -2.41
C THR A 221 14.97 -12.04 -2.23
N GLY A 222 15.37 -11.61 -1.03
CA GLY A 222 15.79 -10.23 -0.82
C GLY A 222 16.99 -9.83 -1.66
N SER A 223 17.92 -10.77 -1.85
CA SER A 223 19.09 -10.58 -2.75
C SER A 223 18.70 -10.45 -4.23
N GLU A 224 17.66 -11.17 -4.67
CA GLU A 224 17.13 -11.04 -6.04
C GLU A 224 16.37 -9.71 -6.22
N GLU A 225 15.61 -9.24 -5.22
CA GLU A 225 15.00 -7.92 -5.21
C GLU A 225 16.08 -6.82 -5.29
N GLN A 226 17.12 -6.94 -4.45
CA GLN A 226 18.28 -6.03 -4.46
C GLN A 226 18.95 -5.97 -5.84
N GLU A 227 19.31 -7.13 -6.41
CA GLU A 227 19.93 -7.23 -7.74
C GLU A 227 19.06 -6.59 -8.81
N TYR A 228 17.75 -6.86 -8.78
CA TYR A 228 16.81 -6.34 -9.74
C TYR A 228 16.67 -4.83 -9.66
N VAL A 229 16.54 -4.27 -8.46
CA VAL A 229 16.46 -2.81 -8.27
C VAL A 229 17.76 -2.14 -8.68
N CYS A 230 18.91 -2.61 -8.18
CA CYS A 230 20.19 -1.95 -8.36
C CYS A 230 20.67 -1.97 -9.81
N ASN A 231 20.45 -3.08 -10.52
CA ASN A 231 21.04 -3.26 -11.83
C ASN A 231 20.07 -3.03 -13.00
N TYR A 232 18.75 -3.01 -12.74
CA TYR A 232 17.76 -2.96 -13.84
C TYR A 232 16.65 -1.92 -13.59
N LEU A 233 15.86 -2.05 -12.52
CA LEU A 233 14.63 -1.26 -12.37
C LEU A 233 14.91 0.23 -12.21
N ARG A 234 15.87 0.62 -11.36
CA ARG A 234 16.20 2.04 -11.16
C ARG A 234 16.65 2.69 -12.46
N ALA A 235 17.53 2.02 -13.22
CA ALA A 235 18.00 2.53 -14.48
C ALA A 235 16.90 2.65 -15.55
N ALA A 236 15.96 1.69 -15.59
CA ALA A 236 14.83 1.74 -16.51
C ALA A 236 13.88 2.90 -16.19
N LEU A 237 13.58 3.13 -14.91
CA LEU A 237 12.78 4.28 -14.47
C LEU A 237 13.46 5.62 -14.79
N ASP A 238 14.75 5.73 -14.53
CA ASP A 238 15.53 6.95 -14.81
C ASP A 238 15.57 7.27 -16.31
N GLN A 239 15.68 6.23 -17.17
CA GLN A 239 15.65 6.37 -18.64
C GLN A 239 14.31 6.90 -19.16
N GLU A 240 13.19 6.54 -18.53
CA GLU A 240 11.86 7.03 -18.85
C GLU A 240 11.53 8.37 -18.16
N GLY A 241 12.46 8.93 -17.36
CA GLY A 241 12.30 10.22 -16.67
C GLY A 241 11.63 10.12 -15.28
N HIS A 242 11.47 8.91 -14.73
CA HIS A 242 10.79 8.64 -13.46
C HIS A 242 11.78 8.46 -12.29
N ASN A 243 12.76 9.32 -12.19
CA ASN A 243 13.78 9.29 -11.12
C ASN A 243 13.24 9.65 -9.72
N ASP A 244 12.05 10.25 -9.64
CA ASP A 244 11.34 10.58 -8.41
C ASP A 244 10.42 9.43 -7.90
N VAL A 245 10.21 8.38 -8.69
CA VAL A 245 9.44 7.21 -8.29
C VAL A 245 10.21 6.40 -7.26
N LYS A 246 9.62 6.22 -6.09
CA LYS A 246 10.22 5.47 -4.99
C LYS A 246 10.00 3.96 -5.15
N ILE A 247 11.01 3.18 -4.78
CA ILE A 247 11.01 1.71 -4.89
C ILE A 247 10.98 1.09 -3.51
N ASN A 248 10.01 0.24 -3.26
CA ASN A 248 9.85 -0.51 -2.03
C ASN A 248 10.06 -2.01 -2.29
N VAL A 249 10.59 -2.70 -1.29
CA VAL A 249 10.84 -4.15 -1.32
C VAL A 249 9.96 -4.88 -0.33
N TRP A 250 9.99 -6.21 -0.37
CA TRP A 250 9.26 -7.14 0.46
C TRP A 250 7.78 -7.23 0.10
N ASP A 251 6.95 -6.24 0.43
CA ASP A 251 5.52 -6.24 0.09
C ASP A 251 4.81 -7.55 0.50
N HIS A 252 5.09 -8.01 1.74
CA HIS A 252 4.58 -9.26 2.28
C HIS A 252 4.48 -9.19 3.83
N ASN A 253 4.16 -10.29 4.49
CA ASN A 253 3.80 -10.36 5.90
C ASN A 253 4.89 -9.90 6.88
N LYS A 254 4.46 -9.27 7.98
CA LYS A 254 5.32 -8.62 9.00
C LYS A 254 6.32 -9.57 9.68
N GLU A 255 6.03 -10.85 9.83
CA GLU A 255 6.87 -11.79 10.58
C GLU A 255 8.30 -11.90 10.04
N ARG A 256 8.51 -11.59 8.76
CA ARG A 256 9.82 -11.65 8.12
C ARG A 256 10.33 -10.32 7.58
N VAL A 257 9.65 -9.22 7.95
CA VAL A 257 9.98 -7.88 7.42
C VAL A 257 11.42 -7.48 7.74
N LEU A 258 11.92 -7.80 8.94
CA LEU A 258 13.30 -7.49 9.33
C LEU A 258 14.33 -8.32 8.56
N ASP A 259 14.13 -9.64 8.47
CA ASP A 259 15.01 -10.53 7.71
C ASP A 259 15.16 -10.05 6.26
N ARG A 260 14.04 -9.73 5.64
CA ARG A 260 13.99 -9.30 4.25
C ARG A 260 14.59 -7.91 4.05
N ALA A 261 14.35 -6.99 4.98
CA ALA A 261 14.99 -5.68 4.96
C ALA A 261 16.52 -5.81 5.05
N LEU A 262 17.03 -6.63 5.96
CA LEU A 262 18.47 -6.89 6.10
C LEU A 262 19.08 -7.52 4.85
N GLU A 263 18.37 -8.44 4.19
CA GLU A 263 18.83 -9.08 2.95
C GLU A 263 18.82 -8.10 1.77
N SER A 264 17.70 -7.39 1.55
CA SER A 264 17.51 -6.49 0.41
C SER A 264 18.34 -5.20 0.52
N LEU A 265 18.65 -4.74 1.72
CA LEU A 265 19.43 -3.52 2.01
C LEU A 265 20.86 -3.83 2.46
N SER A 266 21.45 -4.95 2.03
CA SER A 266 22.76 -5.43 2.52
C SER A 266 23.96 -4.64 1.96
N THR A 267 23.77 -3.71 1.05
CA THR A 267 24.83 -2.88 0.48
C THR A 267 24.47 -1.38 0.48
N GLU A 268 25.46 -0.52 0.55
CA GLU A 268 25.26 0.94 0.46
C GLU A 268 24.55 1.38 -0.84
N GLU A 269 24.77 0.67 -1.94
CA GLU A 269 24.11 0.94 -3.21
C GLU A 269 22.62 0.64 -3.12
N ALA A 270 22.26 -0.50 -2.52
CA ALA A 270 20.87 -0.88 -2.30
C ALA A 270 20.17 0.08 -1.33
N GLU A 271 20.84 0.48 -0.25
CA GLU A 271 20.31 1.48 0.66
C GLU A 271 20.02 2.83 -0.02
N LYS A 272 20.77 3.19 -1.06
CA LYS A 272 20.53 4.43 -1.83
C LYS A 272 19.43 4.31 -2.87
N LYS A 273 19.21 3.12 -3.42
CA LYS A 273 18.29 2.89 -4.55
C LYS A 273 16.93 2.34 -4.13
N ILE A 274 16.82 1.78 -2.93
CA ILE A 274 15.60 1.28 -2.33
C ILE A 274 15.11 2.30 -1.30
N ASP A 275 13.90 2.80 -1.46
CA ASP A 275 13.35 3.90 -0.67
C ASP A 275 12.59 3.42 0.58
N GLY A 276 12.08 2.19 0.57
CA GLY A 276 11.27 1.71 1.67
C GLY A 276 11.01 0.20 1.68
N ILE A 277 10.31 -0.22 2.71
CA ILE A 277 9.87 -1.59 2.93
C ILE A 277 8.35 -1.60 3.04
N ALA A 278 7.70 -2.40 2.20
CA ALA A 278 6.27 -2.61 2.22
C ALA A 278 5.93 -3.87 3.00
N PHE A 279 4.77 -3.90 3.67
CA PHE A 279 4.37 -5.05 4.48
C PHE A 279 2.87 -5.31 4.51
N HIS A 280 2.49 -6.55 4.89
CA HIS A 280 1.13 -7.07 5.03
C HIS A 280 0.88 -7.62 6.43
N TRP A 281 -0.37 -7.97 6.77
CA TRP A 281 -0.79 -8.34 8.13
C TRP A 281 -1.13 -9.83 8.37
N TYR A 282 -1.11 -10.68 7.34
CA TYR A 282 -1.76 -12.00 7.37
C TYR A 282 -1.16 -13.04 8.32
N THR A 283 0.01 -12.80 8.87
CA THR A 283 0.69 -13.70 9.84
C THR A 283 0.61 -13.24 11.27
N GLY A 284 -0.07 -12.13 11.56
CA GLY A 284 -0.25 -11.60 12.91
C GLY A 284 0.41 -10.26 13.15
N ASP A 285 0.47 -9.86 14.40
CA ASP A 285 0.81 -8.50 14.82
C ASP A 285 2.24 -8.09 14.48
N HIS A 286 3.23 -8.81 14.99
CA HIS A 286 4.68 -8.58 14.75
C HIS A 286 5.10 -7.10 14.68
N PHE A 287 4.47 -6.22 15.49
CA PHE A 287 4.71 -4.78 15.48
C PHE A 287 6.16 -4.44 15.89
N GLU A 288 6.74 -5.23 16.78
CA GLU A 288 8.14 -5.12 17.17
C GLU A 288 9.11 -5.25 15.99
N ALA A 289 8.77 -6.06 14.99
CA ALA A 289 9.60 -6.21 13.79
C ALA A 289 9.65 -4.92 12.96
N LEU A 290 8.55 -4.16 12.92
CA LEU A 290 8.52 -2.84 12.27
C LEU A 290 9.40 -1.83 13.03
N ALA A 291 9.33 -1.83 14.36
CA ALA A 291 10.19 -0.99 15.20
C ALA A 291 11.68 -1.31 14.98
N GLU A 292 12.06 -2.58 14.87
CA GLU A 292 13.44 -3.01 14.58
C GLU A 292 13.89 -2.56 13.17
N VAL A 293 13.03 -2.66 12.16
CA VAL A 293 13.34 -2.14 10.80
C VAL A 293 13.54 -0.62 10.87
N ARG A 294 12.66 0.11 11.56
CA ARG A 294 12.77 1.56 11.74
C ARG A 294 14.07 1.95 12.45
N ASN A 295 14.46 1.21 13.49
CA ASN A 295 15.70 1.45 14.22
C ASN A 295 16.93 1.20 13.35
N ARG A 296 16.90 0.17 12.51
CA ARG A 296 18.02 -0.24 11.65
C ARG A 296 18.16 0.65 10.40
N PHE A 297 17.03 1.05 9.83
CA PHE A 297 16.95 1.81 8.59
C PHE A 297 16.06 3.06 8.76
N PRO A 298 16.48 4.05 9.57
CA PRO A 298 15.63 5.17 9.96
C PRO A 298 15.18 6.07 8.82
N GLU A 299 15.88 6.04 7.68
CA GLU A 299 15.56 6.85 6.49
C GLU A 299 14.59 6.14 5.54
N LYS A 300 14.21 4.88 5.82
CA LYS A 300 13.32 4.11 4.94
C LYS A 300 11.86 4.34 5.29
N GLU A 301 11.04 4.43 4.23
CA GLU A 301 9.59 4.41 4.40
C GLU A 301 9.13 3.01 4.84
N LEU A 302 8.16 2.94 5.75
CA LEU A 302 7.45 1.72 6.10
C LEU A 302 6.01 1.87 5.63
N ILE A 303 5.57 1.01 4.71
CA ILE A 303 4.27 1.14 4.07
C ILE A 303 3.46 -0.15 4.25
N PHE A 304 2.33 -0.03 4.94
CA PHE A 304 1.31 -1.08 4.99
C PHE A 304 0.56 -1.09 3.65
N THR A 305 0.88 -2.03 2.79
CA THR A 305 0.39 -2.08 1.42
C THR A 305 -0.82 -2.97 1.22
N GLU A 306 -1.02 -3.94 2.12
CA GLU A 306 -2.17 -4.83 2.01
C GLU A 306 -2.63 -5.37 3.36
N GLY A 307 -3.96 -5.33 3.55
CA GLY A 307 -4.64 -6.01 4.63
C GLY A 307 -6.12 -6.05 4.36
N CYS A 308 -6.69 -7.22 4.12
CA CYS A 308 -8.12 -7.41 4.04
C CYS A 308 -8.57 -8.51 4.98
N VAL A 309 -9.74 -8.33 5.58
CA VAL A 309 -10.40 -9.41 6.32
C VAL A 309 -10.87 -10.43 5.32
N GLU A 310 -10.23 -11.58 5.31
CA GLU A 310 -10.42 -12.61 4.31
C GLU A 310 -11.76 -13.31 4.49
N TYR A 311 -12.64 -13.17 3.52
CA TYR A 311 -14.01 -13.70 3.56
C TYR A 311 -14.08 -15.22 3.69
N SER A 312 -13.03 -15.94 3.29
CA SER A 312 -12.95 -17.40 3.43
C SER A 312 -12.68 -17.86 4.87
N ARG A 313 -12.13 -16.99 5.71
CA ARG A 313 -11.78 -17.27 7.11
C ARG A 313 -12.75 -16.67 8.11
N PHE A 314 -13.38 -15.57 7.76
CA PHE A 314 -14.21 -14.79 8.68
C PHE A 314 -15.65 -14.72 8.18
N ALA A 315 -16.60 -15.01 9.07
CA ALA A 315 -18.01 -14.90 8.76
C ALA A 315 -18.40 -13.45 8.48
N SER A 316 -19.19 -13.22 7.44
CA SER A 316 -19.56 -11.87 6.95
C SER A 316 -20.55 -11.11 7.85
N ASP A 317 -21.06 -11.73 8.91
CA ASP A 317 -22.09 -11.19 9.79
C ASP A 317 -21.57 -10.36 10.96
N ASN A 318 -20.25 -10.35 11.20
CA ASN A 318 -19.63 -9.59 12.30
C ASN A 318 -18.75 -8.43 11.82
N GLN A 319 -19.35 -7.49 11.12
CA GLN A 319 -18.65 -6.34 10.52
C GLN A 319 -17.94 -5.45 11.55
N VAL A 320 -18.46 -5.33 12.78
CA VAL A 320 -17.82 -4.53 13.82
C VAL A 320 -16.51 -5.16 14.27
N ALA A 321 -16.49 -6.49 14.51
CA ALA A 321 -15.25 -7.18 14.85
C ALA A 321 -14.20 -7.08 13.71
N HIS A 322 -14.65 -7.12 12.45
CA HIS A 322 -13.75 -6.90 11.31
C HIS A 322 -13.18 -5.47 11.29
N ALA A 323 -13.99 -4.47 11.60
CA ALA A 323 -13.52 -3.09 11.73
C ALA A 323 -12.53 -2.92 12.89
N GLU A 324 -12.76 -3.63 14.01
CA GLU A 324 -11.84 -3.65 15.15
C GLU A 324 -10.49 -4.29 14.79
N MET A 325 -10.46 -5.31 13.92
CA MET A 325 -9.21 -5.89 13.41
C MET A 325 -8.38 -4.86 12.63
N TYR A 326 -9.01 -4.08 11.75
CA TYR A 326 -8.32 -2.99 11.04
C TYR A 326 -7.81 -1.91 12.01
N ALA A 327 -8.64 -1.50 12.97
CA ALA A 327 -8.26 -0.50 13.96
C ALA A 327 -7.09 -0.98 14.81
N HIS A 328 -7.09 -2.24 15.25
CA HIS A 328 -6.00 -2.86 16.01
C HIS A 328 -4.68 -2.83 15.22
N ASP A 329 -4.71 -3.29 13.97
CA ASP A 329 -3.52 -3.34 13.13
C ASP A 329 -2.97 -1.94 12.80
N ILE A 330 -3.86 -0.98 12.46
CA ILE A 330 -3.47 0.41 12.20
C ILE A 330 -2.80 1.01 13.44
N LEU A 331 -3.40 0.86 14.62
CA LEU A 331 -2.83 1.39 15.86
C LEU A 331 -1.48 0.75 16.20
N GLY A 332 -1.37 -0.57 16.03
CA GLY A 332 -0.14 -1.31 16.28
C GLY A 332 0.99 -0.93 15.31
N ASN A 333 0.67 -0.74 14.03
CA ASN A 333 1.66 -0.35 13.03
C ASN A 333 2.22 1.07 13.27
N PHE A 334 1.45 1.96 13.92
CA PHE A 334 1.89 3.33 14.21
C PHE A 334 2.52 3.50 15.60
N ASN A 335 2.36 2.54 16.50
CA ASN A 335 2.81 2.62 17.88
C ASN A 335 4.16 1.90 18.08
#